data_c69513b92fe1c01a92899f4da15225ed
#
_entry.id   c69513b92fe1c01a92899f4da15225ed
#
_cell.length_a   1.000
_cell.length_b   1.000
_cell.length_c   1.000
_cell.angle_alpha   90.00
_cell.angle_beta   90.00
_cell.angle_gamma   90.00
#
_symmetry.space_group_name_H-M   'P 1'
#
loop_
_entity.id
_entity.type
_entity.pdbx_description
1 polymer ?
#
loop_
_entity_poly.entity_id
_entity_poly.type
_entity_poly.pdbx_seq_one_letter_code
_entity_poly.pdbx_strand_id
1 'polypeptide(L)'
;MAINTVWNIDLGKSSLKAVRLKREGGNVEILAVDKVDYPLGDGSEDSGALAREAFEVFISRNSVKDPVVVAHPGQGTFSRFIKMPAFDDKKVNEMVGYEASQQIPFPLDEVIWDFHVVDREYLPGEEKEVALFAIRKEVVEDFLLEFANRDLPVESVSIGYLGVLNYSAYDLDLDEPSILLDIGASHTDLIFIDGNRFFIRPIPHSGNEITKAIQERFNLGFAAAEKLKLATSREPQKAVKIFQAVIQPKLKELVGEIHRSIGFYRSQHGEVNFSRLYLLGNGSKIIGIKRFLHESLNLQVEKVQNISHYRVSREVNLKLLQSNLPAFSTALGCGMHVLGNAVCNVDLVPAEDKIARVVQRKKKHVFIAAGLVLMAMLVSNFLTSGKIRSFETVKKVASELKTELQAGAKELEKSSRSTGNYEKVVQEMKGIVGLRARVLKALRALDSVLVTFPNSTSPSLTVPLKAGAPALGENMEELLANRLWIPWAKFERLDDPTAAASKKNDSLPTEPTYQFKVGVVVKGKDSSSASMAFVTEKFQKPLEAALKSEGLDLKPAGKGGALVQIAPEINDNLAEIFYSPSGKSAGLENGQEGRPFHSVEVSWILVTKPEPATAVADEPGDEDDSEEDAAE
;
A
#
# COMPACT_ATOMS: atom_id res chain seq x y z
N MET A 1 -9.28 -0.85 -1.93
CA MET A 1 -10.66 -1.08 -1.44
C MET A 1 -10.57 -2.06 -0.30
N ALA A 2 -11.28 -1.83 0.79
CA ALA A 2 -11.39 -2.80 1.88
C ALA A 2 -12.08 -4.07 1.38
N ILE A 3 -11.63 -5.22 1.84
CA ILE A 3 -12.26 -6.51 1.54
C ILE A 3 -13.51 -6.60 2.41
N ASN A 4 -14.67 -6.77 1.77
CA ASN A 4 -15.92 -6.87 2.49
C ASN A 4 -16.49 -8.29 2.50
N THR A 5 -15.97 -9.19 1.65
CA THR A 5 -16.43 -10.58 1.56
C THR A 5 -15.23 -11.50 1.43
N VAL A 6 -15.21 -12.58 2.21
CA VAL A 6 -14.13 -13.57 2.22
C VAL A 6 -14.69 -14.99 2.35
N TRP A 7 -14.00 -15.95 1.74
CA TRP A 7 -14.13 -17.35 2.09
C TRP A 7 -13.11 -17.73 3.15
N ASN A 8 -13.55 -18.29 4.24
CA ASN A 8 -12.71 -18.83 5.30
C ASN A 8 -12.68 -20.34 5.19
N ILE A 9 -11.50 -20.93 5.08
CA ILE A 9 -11.32 -22.37 4.89
C ILE A 9 -10.46 -22.93 6.01
N ASP A 10 -10.99 -23.89 6.74
CA ASP A 10 -10.28 -24.70 7.72
C ASP A 10 -10.08 -26.12 7.16
N LEU A 11 -8.83 -26.46 6.81
CA LEU A 11 -8.41 -27.80 6.43
C LEU A 11 -8.04 -28.61 7.68
N GLY A 12 -9.04 -29.06 8.43
CA GLY A 12 -8.80 -29.90 9.61
C GLY A 12 -8.31 -31.30 9.26
N LYS A 13 -8.05 -32.12 10.27
CA LYS A 13 -7.58 -33.51 10.09
C LYS A 13 -8.70 -34.54 9.91
N SER A 14 -9.97 -34.15 10.05
CA SER A 14 -11.14 -35.03 9.86
C SER A 14 -12.16 -34.50 8.87
N SER A 15 -12.11 -33.23 8.57
CA SER A 15 -13.03 -32.58 7.64
C SER A 15 -12.48 -31.22 7.19
N LEU A 16 -12.81 -30.83 5.96
CA LEU A 16 -12.75 -29.46 5.50
C LEU A 16 -14.00 -28.73 5.96
N LYS A 17 -13.84 -27.51 6.46
CA LYS A 17 -14.94 -26.61 6.80
C LYS A 17 -14.69 -25.26 6.15
N ALA A 18 -15.73 -24.72 5.51
CA ALA A 18 -15.65 -23.44 4.83
C ALA A 18 -16.85 -22.59 5.17
N VAL A 19 -16.61 -21.29 5.37
CA VAL A 19 -17.62 -20.30 5.65
C VAL A 19 -17.36 -19.05 4.79
N ARG A 20 -18.38 -18.57 4.12
CA ARG A 20 -18.34 -17.31 3.39
C ARG A 20 -18.91 -16.22 4.26
N LEU A 21 -18.09 -15.23 4.59
CA LEU A 21 -18.47 -14.11 5.43
C LEU A 21 -18.50 -12.80 4.65
N LYS A 22 -19.42 -11.91 5.01
CA LYS A 22 -19.52 -10.55 4.51
C LYS A 22 -19.60 -9.57 5.65
N ARG A 23 -18.80 -8.50 5.60
CA ARG A 23 -18.96 -7.36 6.50
C ARG A 23 -19.98 -6.38 5.94
N GLU A 24 -20.98 -6.02 6.73
CA GLU A 24 -21.99 -5.03 6.40
C GLU A 24 -22.18 -4.05 7.56
N GLY A 25 -21.62 -2.84 7.39
CA GLY A 25 -21.52 -1.89 8.49
C GLY A 25 -20.59 -2.41 9.59
N GLY A 26 -21.09 -2.51 10.83
CA GLY A 26 -20.35 -3.08 11.98
C GLY A 26 -20.58 -4.59 12.18
N ASN A 27 -21.49 -5.21 11.43
CA ASN A 27 -21.89 -6.61 11.61
C ASN A 27 -21.24 -7.52 10.55
N VAL A 28 -21.14 -8.80 10.89
CA VAL A 28 -20.69 -9.85 9.99
C VAL A 28 -21.85 -10.78 9.66
N GLU A 29 -22.07 -11.03 8.37
CA GLU A 29 -23.10 -11.94 7.86
C GLU A 29 -22.47 -13.20 7.29
N ILE A 30 -23.05 -14.36 7.64
CA ILE A 30 -22.71 -15.66 7.06
C ILE A 30 -23.52 -15.82 5.78
N LEU A 31 -22.84 -15.89 4.63
CA LEU A 31 -23.48 -16.03 3.32
C LEU A 31 -23.59 -17.49 2.87
N ALA A 32 -22.59 -18.32 3.24
CA ALA A 32 -22.60 -19.74 2.91
C ALA A 32 -21.77 -20.53 3.92
N VAL A 33 -22.10 -21.80 4.09
CA VAL A 33 -21.33 -22.77 4.87
C VAL A 33 -21.25 -24.07 4.11
N ASP A 34 -20.10 -24.72 4.14
CA ASP A 34 -19.90 -26.07 3.60
C ASP A 34 -19.00 -26.88 4.52
N LYS A 35 -19.22 -28.17 4.54
CA LYS A 35 -18.44 -29.14 5.31
C LYS A 35 -18.28 -30.41 4.48
N VAL A 36 -17.04 -30.83 4.32
CA VAL A 36 -16.70 -32.09 3.67
C VAL A 36 -15.98 -32.98 4.68
N ASP A 37 -16.65 -34.03 5.13
CA ASP A 37 -16.05 -35.01 6.02
C ASP A 37 -15.12 -35.96 5.22
N TYR A 38 -13.97 -36.26 5.75
CA TYR A 38 -13.04 -37.18 5.10
C TYR A 38 -13.55 -38.62 5.23
N PRO A 39 -13.30 -39.46 4.22
CA PRO A 39 -13.59 -40.88 4.32
C PRO A 39 -12.93 -41.47 5.55
N LEU A 40 -13.64 -42.37 6.23
CA LEU A 40 -13.08 -43.11 7.34
C LEU A 40 -12.30 -44.33 6.79
N GLY A 41 -11.00 -44.17 6.66
CA GLY A 41 -10.08 -45.22 6.25
C GLY A 41 -9.61 -46.14 7.39
N ASP A 42 -8.53 -46.84 7.15
CA ASP A 42 -7.90 -47.73 8.15
C ASP A 42 -7.04 -46.97 9.19
N GLY A 43 -6.87 -45.66 9.02
CA GLY A 43 -6.05 -44.78 9.88
C GLY A 43 -4.59 -44.67 9.45
N SER A 44 -4.19 -45.39 8.38
CA SER A 44 -2.87 -45.30 7.76
C SER A 44 -2.82 -44.33 6.59
N GLU A 45 -3.98 -43.81 6.13
CA GLU A 45 -4.10 -42.96 4.98
C GLU A 45 -3.44 -41.61 5.23
N ASP A 46 -2.78 -41.08 4.18
CA ASP A 46 -2.22 -39.74 4.20
C ASP A 46 -3.33 -38.69 4.37
N SER A 47 -3.36 -38.07 5.54
CA SER A 47 -4.36 -37.02 5.83
C SER A 47 -4.29 -35.86 4.84
N GLY A 48 -3.16 -35.63 4.16
CA GLY A 48 -3.00 -34.66 3.10
C GLY A 48 -3.74 -35.08 1.84
N ALA A 49 -3.70 -36.36 1.47
CA ALA A 49 -4.46 -36.89 0.31
C ALA A 49 -5.97 -36.74 0.52
N LEU A 50 -6.46 -37.11 1.71
CA LEU A 50 -7.88 -36.97 2.07
C LEU A 50 -8.32 -35.50 2.09
N ALA A 51 -7.47 -34.59 2.55
CA ALA A 51 -7.72 -33.16 2.53
C ALA A 51 -7.83 -32.62 1.09
N ARG A 52 -6.94 -33.08 0.19
CA ARG A 52 -6.99 -32.72 -1.23
C ARG A 52 -8.28 -33.19 -1.91
N GLU A 53 -8.70 -34.43 -1.67
CA GLU A 53 -9.97 -34.96 -2.20
C GLU A 53 -11.17 -34.16 -1.70
N ALA A 54 -11.23 -33.88 -0.40
CA ALA A 54 -12.29 -33.08 0.19
C ALA A 54 -12.30 -31.64 -0.36
N PHE A 55 -11.15 -31.12 -0.71
CA PHE A 55 -11.01 -29.80 -1.29
C PHE A 55 -11.56 -29.75 -2.73
N GLU A 56 -11.32 -30.77 -3.54
CA GLU A 56 -11.95 -30.90 -4.88
C GLU A 56 -13.48 -30.96 -4.77
N VAL A 57 -14.00 -31.72 -3.79
CA VAL A 57 -15.44 -31.77 -3.53
C VAL A 57 -15.97 -30.39 -3.14
N PHE A 58 -15.27 -29.67 -2.28
CA PHE A 58 -15.65 -28.30 -1.89
C PHE A 58 -15.71 -27.35 -3.10
N ILE A 59 -14.66 -27.34 -3.94
CA ILE A 59 -14.59 -26.48 -5.13
C ILE A 59 -15.69 -26.83 -6.14
N SER A 60 -16.00 -28.12 -6.31
CA SER A 60 -17.06 -28.55 -7.21
C SER A 60 -18.46 -28.05 -6.80
N ARG A 61 -18.66 -27.84 -5.48
CA ARG A 61 -19.94 -27.35 -4.92
C ARG A 61 -20.04 -25.84 -4.87
N ASN A 62 -18.90 -25.17 -4.77
CA ASN A 62 -18.84 -23.74 -4.44
C ASN A 62 -18.05 -22.95 -5.49
N SER A 63 -18.63 -21.83 -5.96
CA SER A 63 -17.92 -20.89 -6.83
C SER A 63 -17.09 -19.93 -5.97
N VAL A 64 -15.82 -20.26 -5.74
CA VAL A 64 -14.92 -19.45 -4.91
C VAL A 64 -14.29 -18.34 -5.77
N LYS A 65 -14.88 -17.15 -5.73
CA LYS A 65 -14.39 -15.95 -6.45
C LYS A 65 -13.89 -14.85 -5.52
N ASP A 66 -14.33 -14.89 -4.27
CA ASP A 66 -13.90 -13.94 -3.25
C ASP A 66 -12.51 -14.32 -2.72
N PRO A 67 -11.78 -13.37 -2.14
CA PRO A 67 -10.54 -13.66 -1.43
C PRO A 67 -10.73 -14.77 -0.39
N VAL A 68 -9.73 -15.62 -0.27
CA VAL A 68 -9.74 -16.77 0.64
C VAL A 68 -8.84 -16.50 1.83
N VAL A 69 -9.34 -16.74 3.03
CA VAL A 69 -8.53 -16.83 4.25
C VAL A 69 -8.45 -18.28 4.66
N VAL A 70 -7.26 -18.76 4.91
CA VAL A 70 -7.03 -20.16 5.28
C VAL A 70 -6.54 -20.26 6.72
N ALA A 71 -7.06 -21.24 7.43
CA ALA A 71 -6.62 -21.55 8.79
C ALA A 71 -5.55 -22.67 8.71
N HIS A 72 -4.30 -22.34 9.03
CA HIS A 72 -3.25 -23.32 9.23
C HIS A 72 -3.45 -23.98 10.60
N PRO A 73 -3.30 -25.31 10.73
CA PRO A 73 -3.31 -25.97 12.02
C PRO A 73 -2.25 -25.37 12.95
N GLY A 74 -2.63 -25.06 14.18
CA GLY A 74 -1.72 -24.45 15.16
C GLY A 74 -0.55 -25.33 15.58
N GLN A 75 -0.57 -26.61 15.23
CA GLN A 75 0.50 -27.55 15.51
C GLN A 75 1.78 -27.18 14.73
N GLY A 76 2.90 -27.05 15.45
CA GLY A 76 4.18 -26.61 14.87
C GLY A 76 4.33 -25.10 14.75
N THR A 77 3.33 -24.31 15.12
CA THR A 77 3.45 -22.87 15.25
C THR A 77 4.09 -22.53 16.60
N PHE A 78 5.15 -21.74 16.55
CA PHE A 78 5.71 -21.13 17.75
C PHE A 78 4.78 -20.00 18.20
N SER A 79 4.41 -19.98 19.47
CA SER A 79 3.67 -18.88 20.08
C SER A 79 4.29 -18.54 21.43
N ARG A 80 4.52 -17.25 21.69
CA ARG A 80 5.10 -16.77 22.95
C ARG A 80 4.53 -15.43 23.33
N PHE A 81 4.18 -15.31 24.60
CA PHE A 81 3.76 -14.05 25.19
C PHE A 81 4.93 -13.44 25.93
N ILE A 82 5.25 -12.18 25.61
CA ILE A 82 6.36 -11.44 26.17
C ILE A 82 5.87 -10.10 26.75
N LYS A 83 6.59 -9.60 27.74
CA LYS A 83 6.39 -8.27 28.27
C LYS A 83 7.50 -7.38 27.76
N MET A 84 7.17 -6.22 27.26
CA MET A 84 8.10 -5.26 26.69
C MET A 84 7.95 -3.91 27.39
N PRO A 85 9.04 -3.13 27.53
CA PRO A 85 8.93 -1.77 28.01
C PRO A 85 7.90 -0.96 27.23
N ALA A 86 7.31 0.06 27.86
CA ALA A 86 6.40 0.97 27.16
C ALA A 86 7.07 1.54 25.89
N PHE A 87 6.39 1.45 24.77
CA PHE A 87 6.88 1.92 23.47
C PHE A 87 5.84 2.78 22.77
N ASP A 88 6.34 3.66 21.89
CA ASP A 88 5.50 4.41 20.95
C ASP A 88 5.07 3.48 19.81
N ASP A 89 3.80 3.58 19.40
CA ASP A 89 3.23 2.76 18.32
C ASP A 89 3.99 2.89 16.99
N LYS A 90 4.71 4.00 16.78
CA LYS A 90 5.57 4.19 15.60
C LYS A 90 6.81 3.29 15.59
N LYS A 91 7.29 2.84 16.75
CA LYS A 91 8.50 2.02 16.90
C LYS A 91 8.19 0.55 17.22
N VAL A 92 6.92 0.19 17.31
CA VAL A 92 6.50 -1.15 17.71
C VAL A 92 7.14 -2.24 16.85
N ASN A 93 7.12 -2.09 15.54
CA ASN A 93 7.66 -3.09 14.61
C ASN A 93 9.17 -3.32 14.79
N GLU A 94 9.93 -2.27 15.04
CA GLU A 94 11.38 -2.36 15.24
C GLU A 94 11.71 -3.03 16.58
N MET A 95 11.04 -2.59 17.65
CA MET A 95 11.27 -3.13 18.99
C MET A 95 10.82 -4.60 19.10
N VAL A 96 9.64 -4.92 18.57
CA VAL A 96 9.15 -6.32 18.55
C VAL A 96 10.03 -7.17 17.63
N GLY A 97 10.52 -6.64 16.52
CA GLY A 97 11.45 -7.35 15.63
C GLY A 97 12.75 -7.74 16.32
N TYR A 98 13.30 -6.84 17.15
CA TYR A 98 14.48 -7.14 17.95
C TYR A 98 14.21 -8.26 18.97
N GLU A 99 13.13 -8.17 19.73
CA GLU A 99 12.72 -9.21 20.68
C GLU A 99 12.40 -10.54 19.98
N ALA A 100 11.72 -10.49 18.83
CA ALA A 100 11.42 -11.69 18.05
C ALA A 100 12.69 -12.45 17.67
N SER A 101 13.78 -11.73 17.32
CA SER A 101 15.07 -12.36 16.99
C SER A 101 15.71 -13.11 18.17
N GLN A 102 15.36 -12.75 19.39
CA GLN A 102 15.87 -13.42 20.61
C GLN A 102 14.93 -14.51 21.12
N GLN A 103 13.63 -14.37 20.89
CA GLN A 103 12.60 -15.24 21.44
C GLN A 103 12.24 -16.41 20.52
N ILE A 104 12.30 -16.20 19.22
CA ILE A 104 12.01 -17.24 18.23
C ILE A 104 13.23 -18.15 18.09
N PRO A 105 13.08 -19.48 18.31
CA PRO A 105 14.21 -20.41 18.34
C PRO A 105 14.71 -20.81 16.93
N PHE A 106 14.42 -20.00 15.92
CA PHE A 106 14.80 -20.20 14.52
C PHE A 106 15.31 -18.88 13.93
N PRO A 107 16.20 -18.90 12.93
CA PRO A 107 16.58 -17.71 12.19
C PRO A 107 15.33 -17.01 11.60
N LEU A 108 15.23 -15.68 11.71
CA LEU A 108 14.05 -14.94 11.26
C LEU A 108 13.83 -15.02 9.74
N ASP A 109 14.87 -15.27 8.97
CA ASP A 109 14.83 -15.48 7.52
C ASP A 109 14.24 -16.84 7.11
N GLU A 110 14.23 -17.83 8.02
CA GLU A 110 13.63 -19.15 7.80
C GLU A 110 12.17 -19.24 8.25
N VAL A 111 11.65 -18.19 8.91
CA VAL A 111 10.30 -18.19 9.46
C VAL A 111 9.46 -17.05 8.90
N ILE A 112 8.15 -17.29 8.88
CA ILE A 112 7.17 -16.22 8.78
C ILE A 112 6.69 -15.97 10.19
N TRP A 113 6.75 -14.71 10.61
CA TRP A 113 6.33 -14.34 11.95
C TRP A 113 5.48 -13.07 11.90
N ASP A 114 4.61 -12.94 12.88
CA ASP A 114 3.79 -11.78 13.10
C ASP A 114 3.49 -11.66 14.60
N PHE A 115 2.96 -10.53 15.02
CA PHE A 115 2.70 -10.28 16.42
C PHE A 115 1.39 -9.53 16.64
N HIS A 116 0.89 -9.62 17.85
CA HIS A 116 -0.24 -8.86 18.32
C HIS A 116 0.09 -8.21 19.67
N VAL A 117 -0.10 -6.89 19.76
CA VAL A 117 -0.01 -6.16 21.03
C VAL A 117 -1.37 -6.27 21.70
N VAL A 118 -1.41 -6.78 22.93
CA VAL A 118 -2.67 -6.93 23.67
C VAL A 118 -3.31 -5.55 23.87
N ASP A 119 -4.54 -5.39 23.37
CA ASP A 119 -5.26 -4.12 23.42
C ASP A 119 -5.95 -3.97 24.79
N ARG A 120 -5.23 -3.34 25.74
CA ARG A 120 -5.77 -2.96 27.04
C ARG A 120 -5.25 -1.59 27.45
N GLU A 121 -5.89 -0.97 28.44
CA GLU A 121 -5.37 0.24 29.03
C GLU A 121 -4.08 -0.07 29.80
N TYR A 122 -3.00 0.61 29.44
CA TYR A 122 -1.71 0.54 30.10
C TYR A 122 -1.46 1.82 30.86
N LEU A 123 -1.00 1.72 32.10
CA LEU A 123 -0.54 2.87 32.86
C LEU A 123 0.74 3.47 32.25
N PRO A 124 0.99 4.77 32.41
CA PRO A 124 2.22 5.37 31.91
C PRO A 124 3.46 4.64 32.47
N GLY A 125 4.30 4.12 31.56
CA GLY A 125 5.50 3.35 31.90
C GLY A 125 5.26 1.87 32.20
N GLU A 126 4.04 1.38 32.12
CA GLU A 126 3.73 -0.04 32.26
C GLU A 126 4.23 -0.83 31.05
N GLU A 127 4.72 -2.05 31.28
CA GLU A 127 5.11 -2.97 30.21
C GLU A 127 3.90 -3.37 29.36
N LYS A 128 4.08 -3.34 28.04
CA LYS A 128 3.08 -3.83 27.08
C LYS A 128 3.24 -5.34 26.88
N GLU A 129 2.12 -6.03 26.81
CA GLU A 129 2.08 -7.47 26.53
C GLU A 129 1.97 -7.70 25.02
N VAL A 130 2.86 -8.52 24.48
CA VAL A 130 2.92 -8.83 23.05
C VAL A 130 2.90 -10.34 22.87
N ALA A 131 1.99 -10.80 22.03
CA ALA A 131 1.93 -12.18 21.57
C ALA A 131 2.69 -12.33 20.26
N LEU A 132 3.74 -13.14 20.24
CA LEU A 132 4.54 -13.47 19.06
C LEU A 132 4.08 -14.81 18.50
N PHE A 133 3.97 -14.90 17.18
CA PHE A 133 3.63 -16.10 16.44
C PHE A 133 4.63 -16.29 15.30
N ALA A 134 5.13 -17.51 15.15
CA ALA A 134 6.06 -17.83 14.06
C ALA A 134 5.86 -19.26 13.56
N ILE A 135 6.10 -19.45 12.28
CA ILE A 135 6.03 -20.75 11.61
C ILE A 135 7.13 -20.81 10.55
N ARG A 136 7.66 -21.99 10.27
CA ARG A 136 8.66 -22.14 9.20
C ARG A 136 8.06 -21.78 7.85
N LYS A 137 8.83 -21.08 7.03
CA LYS A 137 8.43 -20.68 5.66
C LYS A 137 8.01 -21.88 4.83
N GLU A 138 8.81 -22.92 4.80
CA GLU A 138 8.53 -24.15 4.05
C GLU A 138 7.14 -24.71 4.36
N VAL A 139 6.74 -24.72 5.65
CA VAL A 139 5.45 -25.27 6.08
C VAL A 139 4.28 -24.46 5.52
N VAL A 140 4.42 -23.13 5.49
CA VAL A 140 3.38 -22.25 4.94
C VAL A 140 3.37 -22.31 3.42
N GLU A 141 4.53 -22.33 2.79
CA GLU A 141 4.66 -22.45 1.33
C GLU A 141 4.03 -23.73 0.83
N ASP A 142 4.36 -24.89 1.44
CA ASP A 142 3.74 -26.17 1.10
C ASP A 142 2.21 -26.13 1.31
N PHE A 143 1.77 -25.52 2.40
CA PHE A 143 0.34 -25.36 2.67
C PHE A 143 -0.35 -24.48 1.62
N LEU A 144 0.28 -23.39 1.20
CA LEU A 144 -0.25 -22.46 0.19
C LEU A 144 -0.25 -23.07 -1.22
N LEU A 145 0.67 -23.99 -1.54
CA LEU A 145 0.69 -24.70 -2.83
C LEU A 145 -0.63 -25.43 -3.12
N GLU A 146 -1.29 -25.95 -2.09
CA GLU A 146 -2.59 -26.63 -2.25
C GLU A 146 -3.68 -25.69 -2.79
N PHE A 147 -3.58 -24.41 -2.47
CA PHE A 147 -4.52 -23.37 -2.95
C PHE A 147 -4.08 -22.78 -4.29
N ALA A 148 -2.78 -22.54 -4.45
CA ALA A 148 -2.20 -21.98 -5.66
C ALA A 148 -2.44 -22.89 -6.88
N ASN A 149 -2.31 -24.21 -6.71
CA ASN A 149 -2.57 -25.21 -7.76
C ASN A 149 -4.03 -25.21 -8.26
N ARG A 150 -4.92 -24.47 -7.60
CA ARG A 150 -6.35 -24.36 -7.90
C ARG A 150 -6.80 -22.95 -8.23
N ASP A 151 -5.84 -22.05 -8.48
CA ASP A 151 -6.06 -20.63 -8.78
C ASP A 151 -6.92 -19.90 -7.73
N LEU A 152 -6.86 -20.32 -6.46
CA LEU A 152 -7.60 -19.68 -5.38
C LEU A 152 -6.84 -18.46 -4.83
N PRO A 153 -7.49 -17.30 -4.72
CA PRO A 153 -6.85 -16.08 -4.28
C PRO A 153 -6.71 -16.06 -2.74
N VAL A 154 -5.72 -16.76 -2.19
CA VAL A 154 -5.46 -16.75 -0.73
C VAL A 154 -5.04 -15.35 -0.31
N GLU A 155 -5.80 -14.71 0.53
CA GLU A 155 -5.58 -13.36 1.03
C GLU A 155 -4.77 -13.33 2.30
N SER A 156 -5.01 -14.29 3.19
CA SER A 156 -4.38 -14.36 4.49
C SER A 156 -4.27 -15.79 4.97
N VAL A 157 -3.24 -16.06 5.78
CA VAL A 157 -3.05 -17.30 6.53
C VAL A 157 -3.18 -17.00 8.01
N SER A 158 -4.27 -17.46 8.60
CA SER A 158 -4.52 -17.40 10.05
C SER A 158 -4.09 -18.71 10.71
N ILE A 159 -3.96 -18.70 12.02
CA ILE A 159 -3.74 -19.92 12.82
C ILE A 159 -5.11 -20.39 13.35
N GLY A 160 -5.34 -21.69 13.36
CA GLY A 160 -6.64 -22.27 13.73
C GLY A 160 -7.16 -21.79 15.09
N TYR A 161 -6.32 -21.81 16.12
CA TYR A 161 -6.71 -21.33 17.45
C TYR A 161 -6.95 -19.81 17.52
N LEU A 162 -6.32 -19.00 16.66
CA LEU A 162 -6.66 -17.56 16.54
C LEU A 162 -8.03 -17.37 15.89
N GLY A 163 -8.38 -18.25 14.96
CA GLY A 163 -9.75 -18.30 14.44
C GLY A 163 -10.77 -18.59 15.55
N VAL A 164 -10.49 -19.59 16.39
CA VAL A 164 -11.34 -19.89 17.55
C VAL A 164 -11.45 -18.71 18.52
N LEU A 165 -10.33 -18.03 18.82
CA LEU A 165 -10.29 -16.83 19.65
C LEU A 165 -11.17 -15.72 19.07
N ASN A 166 -10.96 -15.36 17.81
CA ASN A 166 -11.68 -14.27 17.15
C ASN A 166 -13.19 -14.56 17.00
N TYR A 167 -13.54 -15.83 16.68
CA TYR A 167 -14.94 -16.25 16.69
C TYR A 167 -15.57 -16.07 18.06
N SER A 168 -14.90 -16.58 19.10
CA SER A 168 -15.45 -16.58 20.46
C SER A 168 -15.57 -15.16 21.02
N ALA A 169 -14.59 -14.31 20.77
CA ALA A 169 -14.62 -12.91 21.17
C ALA A 169 -15.72 -12.10 20.45
N TYR A 170 -16.10 -12.53 19.22
CA TYR A 170 -17.15 -11.85 18.47
C TYR A 170 -18.56 -12.35 18.80
N ASP A 171 -18.74 -13.65 19.06
CA ASP A 171 -20.06 -14.30 19.11
C ASP A 171 -20.47 -14.80 20.51
N LEU A 172 -19.52 -14.93 21.44
CA LEU A 172 -19.79 -15.36 22.80
C LEU A 172 -19.72 -14.18 23.78
N ASP A 173 -20.57 -14.20 24.80
CA ASP A 173 -20.54 -13.23 25.89
C ASP A 173 -19.41 -13.59 26.88
N LEU A 174 -18.23 -13.01 26.66
CA LEU A 174 -17.00 -13.28 27.43
C LEU A 174 -16.76 -12.19 28.50
N ASP A 175 -17.80 -11.81 29.24
CA ASP A 175 -17.72 -10.78 30.27
C ASP A 175 -16.89 -11.19 31.49
N GLU A 176 -16.71 -12.49 31.70
CA GLU A 176 -15.94 -13.07 32.80
C GLU A 176 -14.76 -13.89 32.28
N PRO A 177 -13.68 -14.04 33.08
CA PRO A 177 -12.57 -14.90 32.71
C PRO A 177 -13.04 -16.31 32.35
N SER A 178 -12.74 -16.73 31.13
CA SER A 178 -13.31 -17.92 30.52
C SER A 178 -12.23 -18.78 29.85
N ILE A 179 -12.52 -20.07 29.69
CA ILE A 179 -11.66 -21.03 28.99
C ILE A 179 -12.38 -21.49 27.75
N LEU A 180 -11.71 -21.43 26.59
CA LEU A 180 -12.18 -22.07 25.38
C LEU A 180 -11.39 -23.39 25.20
N LEU A 181 -12.11 -24.48 24.98
CA LEU A 181 -11.53 -25.79 24.77
C LEU A 181 -11.99 -26.33 23.41
N ASP A 182 -11.13 -26.17 22.41
CA ASP A 182 -11.37 -26.68 21.06
C ASP A 182 -10.78 -28.07 20.89
N ILE A 183 -11.60 -29.11 20.97
CA ILE A 183 -11.17 -30.50 20.84
C ILE A 183 -11.26 -30.92 19.38
N GLY A 184 -10.11 -30.87 18.69
CA GLY A 184 -9.95 -31.29 17.32
C GLY A 184 -9.72 -32.80 17.16
N ALA A 185 -9.47 -33.23 15.91
CA ALA A 185 -9.15 -34.63 15.60
C ALA A 185 -7.71 -34.99 16.01
N SER A 186 -6.73 -34.09 15.83
CA SER A 186 -5.30 -34.34 16.06
C SER A 186 -4.72 -33.68 17.31
N HIS A 187 -5.32 -32.59 17.79
CA HIS A 187 -4.89 -31.82 18.96
C HIS A 187 -6.09 -31.13 19.59
N THR A 188 -5.87 -30.57 20.75
CA THR A 188 -6.83 -29.71 21.45
C THR A 188 -6.19 -28.37 21.72
N ASP A 189 -6.87 -27.30 21.38
CA ASP A 189 -6.43 -25.95 21.69
C ASP A 189 -7.13 -25.45 22.96
N LEU A 190 -6.32 -25.04 23.93
CA LEU A 190 -6.77 -24.46 25.17
C LEU A 190 -6.48 -22.96 25.14
N ILE A 191 -7.52 -22.15 25.21
CA ILE A 191 -7.42 -20.71 25.14
C ILE A 191 -8.03 -20.12 26.41
N PHE A 192 -7.25 -19.34 27.13
CA PHE A 192 -7.69 -18.58 28.29
C PHE A 192 -8.00 -17.16 27.84
N ILE A 193 -9.13 -16.62 28.29
CA ILE A 193 -9.53 -15.24 28.03
C ILE A 193 -9.83 -14.58 29.36
N ASP A 194 -9.25 -13.40 29.57
CA ASP A 194 -9.39 -12.57 30.76
C ASP A 194 -9.44 -11.10 30.33
N GLY A 195 -10.65 -10.60 30.09
CA GLY A 195 -10.84 -9.32 29.42
C GLY A 195 -10.26 -9.33 28.00
N ASN A 196 -9.40 -8.35 27.71
CA ASN A 196 -8.69 -8.26 26.42
C ASN A 196 -7.41 -9.12 26.38
N ARG A 197 -7.03 -9.71 27.51
CA ARG A 197 -5.88 -10.62 27.58
C ARG A 197 -6.30 -12.03 27.18
N PHE A 198 -5.44 -12.69 26.40
CA PHE A 198 -5.61 -14.10 26.07
C PHE A 198 -4.27 -14.85 26.20
N PHE A 199 -4.38 -16.15 26.41
CA PHE A 199 -3.23 -17.06 26.43
C PHE A 199 -3.60 -18.37 25.77
N ILE A 200 -2.75 -18.89 24.90
CA ILE A 200 -3.03 -20.07 24.07
C ILE A 200 -2.03 -21.16 24.40
N ARG A 201 -2.54 -22.37 24.59
CA ARG A 201 -1.73 -23.56 24.79
C ARG A 201 -2.31 -24.75 24.03
N PRO A 202 -1.72 -25.14 22.90
CA PRO A 202 -2.04 -26.40 22.25
C PRO A 202 -1.62 -27.56 23.15
N ILE A 203 -2.48 -28.56 23.31
CA ILE A 203 -2.22 -29.79 24.08
C ILE A 203 -2.41 -31.02 23.20
N PRO A 204 -1.59 -32.11 23.40
CA PRO A 204 -1.56 -33.24 22.48
C PRO A 204 -2.74 -34.20 22.64
N HIS A 205 -3.74 -33.88 23.48
CA HIS A 205 -4.95 -34.69 23.61
C HIS A 205 -5.94 -34.39 22.49
N SER A 206 -6.52 -35.46 21.91
CA SER A 206 -7.31 -35.29 20.69
C SER A 206 -8.42 -36.32 20.54
N GLY A 207 -9.34 -36.02 19.61
CA GLY A 207 -10.38 -36.97 19.24
C GLY A 207 -9.83 -38.31 18.69
N ASN A 208 -8.72 -38.30 17.96
CA ASN A 208 -8.10 -39.50 17.39
C ASN A 208 -7.42 -40.33 18.45
N GLU A 209 -6.89 -39.77 19.54
CA GLU A 209 -6.36 -40.54 20.67
C GLU A 209 -7.47 -41.35 21.37
N ILE A 210 -8.66 -40.75 21.50
CA ILE A 210 -9.81 -41.48 22.01
C ILE A 210 -10.19 -42.62 21.06
N THR A 211 -10.18 -42.37 19.75
CA THR A 211 -10.46 -43.42 18.75
C THR A 211 -9.44 -44.54 18.80
N LYS A 212 -8.14 -44.22 18.93
CA LYS A 212 -7.05 -45.20 19.10
C LYS A 212 -7.23 -46.02 20.39
N ALA A 213 -7.58 -45.37 21.49
CA ALA A 213 -7.84 -46.09 22.73
C ALA A 213 -9.04 -47.05 22.63
N ILE A 214 -10.09 -46.66 21.87
CA ILE A 214 -11.21 -47.58 21.55
C ILE A 214 -10.74 -48.72 20.64
N GLN A 215 -9.94 -48.43 19.64
CA GLN A 215 -9.34 -49.40 18.71
C GLN A 215 -8.55 -50.47 19.47
N GLU A 216 -7.66 -50.03 20.34
CA GLU A 216 -6.82 -50.91 21.16
C GLU A 216 -7.66 -51.75 22.12
N ARG A 217 -8.61 -51.14 22.83
CA ARG A 217 -9.43 -51.79 23.85
C ARG A 217 -10.34 -52.87 23.29
N PHE A 218 -10.86 -52.66 22.07
CA PHE A 218 -11.86 -53.54 21.44
C PHE A 218 -11.29 -54.29 20.24
N ASN A 219 -9.99 -54.17 19.97
CA ASN A 219 -9.28 -54.76 18.81
C ASN A 219 -10.02 -54.52 17.48
N LEU A 220 -10.35 -53.23 17.20
CA LEU A 220 -11.10 -52.78 16.03
C LEU A 220 -10.17 -52.07 15.05
N GLY A 221 -10.52 -52.02 13.78
CA GLY A 221 -9.90 -51.07 12.87
C GLY A 221 -10.31 -49.64 13.21
N PHE A 222 -9.51 -48.64 12.79
CA PHE A 222 -9.73 -47.21 13.10
C PHE A 222 -11.13 -46.73 12.70
N ALA A 223 -11.58 -47.03 11.48
CA ALA A 223 -12.91 -46.68 11.00
C ALA A 223 -14.04 -47.25 11.85
N ALA A 224 -13.90 -48.51 12.33
CA ALA A 224 -14.86 -49.16 13.19
C ALA A 224 -14.88 -48.50 14.59
N ALA A 225 -13.71 -48.21 15.14
CA ALA A 225 -13.56 -47.51 16.41
C ALA A 225 -14.13 -46.09 16.36
N GLU A 226 -13.89 -45.33 15.28
CA GLU A 226 -14.46 -44.01 15.07
C GLU A 226 -15.99 -44.04 14.95
N LYS A 227 -16.52 -44.99 14.16
CA LYS A 227 -17.97 -45.23 14.09
C LYS A 227 -18.55 -45.57 15.45
N LEU A 228 -17.84 -46.38 16.24
CA LEU A 228 -18.26 -46.74 17.59
C LEU A 228 -18.26 -45.52 18.52
N LYS A 229 -17.23 -44.68 18.48
CA LYS A 229 -17.15 -43.41 19.21
C LYS A 229 -18.33 -42.48 18.86
N LEU A 230 -18.66 -42.34 17.58
CA LEU A 230 -19.77 -41.53 17.11
C LEU A 230 -21.13 -42.15 17.38
N ALA A 231 -21.24 -43.52 17.31
CA ALA A 231 -22.50 -44.23 17.56
C ALA A 231 -22.89 -44.25 19.04
N THR A 232 -21.96 -44.06 19.98
CA THR A 232 -22.27 -43.93 21.40
C THR A 232 -23.31 -42.86 21.67
N SER A 233 -23.47 -41.91 20.74
CA SER A 233 -24.53 -40.89 20.80
C SER A 233 -25.95 -41.43 20.59
N ARG A 234 -26.12 -42.63 20.04
CA ARG A 234 -27.42 -43.22 19.68
C ARG A 234 -27.88 -44.34 20.60
N GLU A 235 -26.96 -44.97 21.35
CA GLU A 235 -27.22 -46.12 22.22
C GLU A 235 -26.75 -45.84 23.67
N PRO A 236 -27.56 -45.26 24.56
CA PRO A 236 -27.11 -44.76 25.87
C PRO A 236 -26.45 -45.81 26.76
N GLN A 237 -26.94 -47.05 26.77
CA GLN A 237 -26.38 -48.12 27.64
C GLN A 237 -24.98 -48.57 27.18
N LYS A 238 -24.75 -48.72 25.88
CA LYS A 238 -23.42 -49.02 25.33
C LYS A 238 -22.48 -47.82 25.48
N ALA A 239 -23.03 -46.63 25.32
CA ALA A 239 -22.29 -45.38 25.52
C ALA A 239 -21.68 -45.27 26.91
N VAL A 240 -22.40 -45.58 27.96
CA VAL A 240 -21.91 -45.51 29.34
C VAL A 240 -20.74 -46.44 29.56
N LYS A 241 -20.83 -47.69 29.06
CA LYS A 241 -19.74 -48.68 29.20
C LYS A 241 -18.46 -48.22 28.46
N ILE A 242 -18.60 -47.74 27.24
CA ILE A 242 -17.45 -47.28 26.44
C ILE A 242 -16.87 -46.00 27.08
N PHE A 243 -17.74 -45.12 27.54
CA PHE A 243 -17.31 -43.88 28.20
C PHE A 243 -16.46 -44.23 29.44
N GLN A 244 -16.96 -45.04 30.34
CA GLN A 244 -16.25 -45.41 31.57
C GLN A 244 -14.97 -46.19 31.31
N ALA A 245 -15.00 -47.13 30.36
CA ALA A 245 -13.88 -48.01 30.11
C ALA A 245 -12.73 -47.39 29.33
N VAL A 246 -13.01 -46.41 28.47
CA VAL A 246 -12.02 -45.87 27.52
C VAL A 246 -11.98 -44.35 27.50
N ILE A 247 -13.14 -43.69 27.32
CA ILE A 247 -13.18 -42.24 27.11
C ILE A 247 -12.81 -41.49 28.39
N GLN A 248 -13.38 -41.86 29.52
CA GLN A 248 -13.15 -41.24 30.81
C GLN A 248 -11.67 -41.23 31.24
N PRO A 249 -10.88 -42.30 31.11
CA PRO A 249 -9.45 -42.25 31.36
C PRO A 249 -8.72 -41.20 30.52
N LYS A 250 -9.01 -41.11 29.22
CA LYS A 250 -8.41 -40.13 28.34
C LYS A 250 -8.83 -38.70 28.68
N LEU A 251 -10.09 -38.50 29.07
CA LEU A 251 -10.55 -37.20 29.56
C LEU A 251 -9.93 -36.80 30.91
N LYS A 252 -9.56 -37.76 31.79
CA LYS A 252 -8.81 -37.47 33.02
C LYS A 252 -7.40 -36.96 32.71
N GLU A 253 -6.72 -37.49 31.69
CA GLU A 253 -5.44 -36.98 31.22
C GLU A 253 -5.59 -35.54 30.72
N LEU A 254 -6.62 -35.27 29.92
CA LEU A 254 -6.96 -33.90 29.43
C LEU A 254 -7.22 -32.92 30.60
N VAL A 255 -8.02 -33.35 31.60
CA VAL A 255 -8.29 -32.52 32.80
C VAL A 255 -6.99 -32.19 33.54
N GLY A 256 -6.06 -33.16 33.65
CA GLY A 256 -4.74 -32.94 34.22
C GLY A 256 -3.95 -31.85 33.49
N GLU A 257 -4.00 -31.84 32.15
CA GLU A 257 -3.35 -30.80 31.36
C GLU A 257 -4.03 -29.41 31.51
N ILE A 258 -5.37 -29.39 31.61
CA ILE A 258 -6.11 -28.16 31.86
C ILE A 258 -5.74 -27.59 33.24
N HIS A 259 -5.69 -28.39 34.28
CA HIS A 259 -5.26 -27.93 35.61
C HIS A 259 -3.83 -27.39 35.62
N ARG A 260 -2.89 -28.08 34.96
CA ARG A 260 -1.50 -27.59 34.82
C ARG A 260 -1.47 -26.24 34.10
N SER A 261 -2.29 -26.11 33.06
CA SER A 261 -2.35 -24.87 32.27
C SER A 261 -2.98 -23.70 33.07
N ILE A 262 -4.03 -23.96 33.85
CA ILE A 262 -4.60 -22.97 34.77
C ILE A 262 -3.56 -22.52 35.79
N GLY A 263 -2.83 -23.48 36.40
CA GLY A 263 -1.75 -23.18 37.34
C GLY A 263 -0.64 -22.34 36.73
N PHE A 264 -0.23 -22.68 35.49
CA PHE A 264 0.74 -21.89 34.74
C PHE A 264 0.22 -20.46 34.47
N TYR A 265 -1.01 -20.33 33.96
CA TYR A 265 -1.60 -19.00 33.72
C TYR A 265 -1.61 -18.15 34.97
N ARG A 266 -2.07 -18.70 36.09
CA ARG A 266 -2.09 -17.99 37.39
C ARG A 266 -0.71 -17.57 37.85
N SER A 267 0.32 -18.38 37.63
CA SER A 267 1.70 -18.04 38.00
C SER A 267 2.25 -16.83 37.22
N GLN A 268 1.73 -16.57 36.02
CA GLN A 268 2.19 -15.46 35.16
C GLN A 268 1.35 -14.19 35.35
N HIS A 269 0.03 -14.35 35.63
CA HIS A 269 -0.91 -13.24 35.59
C HIS A 269 -1.62 -12.99 36.94
N GLY A 270 -1.27 -13.74 37.99
CA GLY A 270 -1.90 -13.65 39.31
C GLY A 270 -3.14 -14.54 39.44
N GLU A 271 -3.83 -14.42 40.55
CA GLU A 271 -5.04 -15.22 40.84
C GLU A 271 -6.19 -14.77 39.95
N VAL A 272 -6.56 -15.60 38.99
CA VAL A 272 -7.70 -15.42 38.12
C VAL A 272 -8.70 -16.56 38.35
N ASN A 273 -9.95 -16.21 38.61
CA ASN A 273 -11.02 -17.17 38.76
C ASN A 273 -11.76 -17.37 37.45
N PHE A 274 -11.44 -18.44 36.75
CA PHE A 274 -12.21 -18.86 35.60
C PHE A 274 -13.54 -19.43 36.08
N SER A 275 -14.66 -18.93 35.51
CA SER A 275 -16.01 -19.34 35.87
C SER A 275 -16.61 -20.29 34.83
N ARG A 276 -16.26 -20.08 33.56
CA ARG A 276 -16.85 -20.78 32.41
C ARG A 276 -15.82 -21.49 31.54
N LEU A 277 -16.27 -22.61 30.96
CA LEU A 277 -15.53 -23.32 29.93
C LEU A 277 -16.45 -23.57 28.74
N TYR A 278 -16.07 -23.05 27.57
CA TYR A 278 -16.80 -23.26 26.33
C TYR A 278 -16.19 -24.42 25.55
N LEU A 279 -17.04 -25.42 25.22
CA LEU A 279 -16.65 -26.59 24.42
C LEU A 279 -16.84 -26.31 22.94
N LEU A 280 -15.75 -26.39 22.21
CA LEU A 280 -15.65 -26.18 20.78
C LEU A 280 -15.07 -27.44 20.08
N GLY A 281 -15.00 -27.41 18.76
CA GLY A 281 -14.53 -28.55 17.98
C GLY A 281 -15.49 -29.73 17.91
N ASN A 282 -15.15 -30.70 17.06
CA ASN A 282 -15.97 -31.91 16.92
C ASN A 282 -15.95 -32.79 18.18
N GLY A 283 -14.89 -32.74 18.99
CA GLY A 283 -14.79 -33.47 20.26
C GLY A 283 -15.84 -33.05 21.27
N SER A 284 -16.41 -31.85 21.15
CA SER A 284 -17.54 -31.40 21.98
C SER A 284 -18.79 -32.27 21.85
N LYS A 285 -18.88 -33.08 20.78
CA LYS A 285 -19.98 -34.01 20.50
C LYS A 285 -19.87 -35.32 21.30
N ILE A 286 -18.72 -35.59 21.93
CA ILE A 286 -18.53 -36.79 22.77
C ILE A 286 -19.57 -36.76 23.90
N ILE A 287 -20.30 -37.85 24.04
CA ILE A 287 -21.33 -37.98 25.07
C ILE A 287 -20.70 -37.97 26.45
N GLY A 288 -21.32 -37.26 27.37
CA GLY A 288 -20.88 -37.17 28.75
C GLY A 288 -19.72 -36.21 29.00
N ILE A 289 -19.05 -35.68 27.95
CA ILE A 289 -17.89 -34.81 28.10
C ILE A 289 -18.23 -33.54 28.88
N LYS A 290 -19.36 -32.89 28.58
CA LYS A 290 -19.82 -31.67 29.27
C LYS A 290 -19.94 -31.91 30.78
N ARG A 291 -20.64 -32.97 31.15
CA ARG A 291 -20.86 -33.33 32.55
C ARG A 291 -19.56 -33.70 33.25
N PHE A 292 -18.73 -34.50 32.58
CA PHE A 292 -17.46 -34.95 33.12
C PHE A 292 -16.50 -33.79 33.40
N LEU A 293 -16.37 -32.87 32.45
CA LEU A 293 -15.52 -31.68 32.62
C LEU A 293 -16.07 -30.75 33.70
N HIS A 294 -17.40 -30.55 33.77
CA HIS A 294 -18.04 -29.78 34.82
C HIS A 294 -17.71 -30.35 36.22
N GLU A 295 -17.90 -31.66 36.41
CA GLU A 295 -17.62 -32.31 37.67
C GLU A 295 -16.14 -32.35 38.05
N SER A 296 -15.24 -32.46 37.04
CA SER A 296 -13.80 -32.57 37.26
C SER A 296 -13.09 -31.26 37.47
N LEU A 297 -13.54 -30.19 36.80
CA LEU A 297 -12.90 -28.86 36.84
C LEU A 297 -13.60 -27.89 37.79
N ASN A 298 -14.82 -28.22 38.24
CA ASN A 298 -15.71 -27.33 38.99
C ASN A 298 -15.97 -25.99 38.28
N LEU A 299 -16.10 -26.03 36.93
CA LEU A 299 -16.40 -24.89 36.06
C LEU A 299 -17.78 -25.07 35.45
N GLN A 300 -18.45 -23.97 35.11
CA GLN A 300 -19.63 -24.03 34.27
C GLN A 300 -19.20 -24.36 32.83
N VAL A 301 -19.55 -25.57 32.37
CA VAL A 301 -19.18 -26.01 31.02
C VAL A 301 -20.35 -25.78 30.08
N GLU A 302 -20.10 -25.07 28.99
CA GLU A 302 -21.11 -24.74 27.99
C GLU A 302 -20.74 -25.31 26.62
N LYS A 303 -21.74 -25.78 25.86
CA LYS A 303 -21.59 -26.11 24.45
C LYS A 303 -22.14 -24.98 23.63
N VAL A 304 -21.38 -24.51 22.68
CA VAL A 304 -21.84 -23.50 21.73
C VAL A 304 -22.88 -24.13 20.79
N GLN A 305 -24.11 -23.70 20.87
CA GLN A 305 -25.23 -24.26 20.10
C GLN A 305 -25.92 -23.24 19.19
N ASN A 306 -25.83 -21.96 19.52
CA ASN A 306 -26.49 -20.88 18.81
C ASN A 306 -25.46 -19.81 18.40
N ILE A 307 -25.78 -19.11 17.36
CA ILE A 307 -25.08 -17.90 16.92
C ILE A 307 -25.78 -16.70 17.55
N SER A 308 -25.03 -15.78 18.13
CA SER A 308 -25.54 -14.62 18.85
C SER A 308 -25.41 -13.33 18.02
N HIS A 309 -24.24 -13.06 17.46
CA HIS A 309 -23.92 -11.77 16.84
C HIS A 309 -23.75 -11.83 15.31
N TYR A 310 -23.48 -12.99 14.73
CA TYR A 310 -23.49 -13.12 13.27
C TYR A 310 -24.91 -13.03 12.73
N ARG A 311 -25.08 -12.28 11.65
CA ARG A 311 -26.27 -12.40 10.82
C ARG A 311 -26.15 -13.63 9.94
N VAL A 312 -27.25 -14.32 9.70
CA VAL A 312 -27.26 -15.51 8.84
C VAL A 312 -28.16 -15.25 7.65
N SER A 313 -27.58 -15.35 6.45
CA SER A 313 -28.34 -15.22 5.21
C SER A 313 -29.38 -16.33 5.04
N ARG A 314 -30.47 -16.05 4.35
CA ARG A 314 -31.56 -17.01 4.10
C ARG A 314 -31.11 -18.21 3.26
N GLU A 315 -30.01 -18.08 2.53
CA GLU A 315 -29.47 -19.11 1.65
C GLU A 315 -28.62 -20.14 2.40
N VAL A 316 -28.25 -19.85 3.65
CA VAL A 316 -27.38 -20.72 4.46
C VAL A 316 -28.13 -21.98 4.89
N ASN A 317 -27.47 -23.13 4.76
CA ASN A 317 -27.95 -24.38 5.32
C ASN A 317 -27.87 -24.35 6.87
N LEU A 318 -28.90 -23.80 7.49
CA LEU A 318 -28.99 -23.64 8.96
C LEU A 318 -28.83 -24.98 9.69
N LYS A 319 -29.36 -26.09 9.14
CA LYS A 319 -29.24 -27.40 9.76
C LYS A 319 -27.79 -27.86 9.81
N LEU A 320 -27.04 -27.67 8.74
CA LEU A 320 -25.62 -27.99 8.68
C LEU A 320 -24.83 -27.14 9.69
N LEU A 321 -25.10 -25.84 9.71
CA LEU A 321 -24.43 -24.88 10.59
C LEU A 321 -24.70 -25.20 12.06
N GLN A 322 -25.94 -25.30 12.49
CA GLN A 322 -26.32 -25.54 13.89
C GLN A 322 -25.83 -26.91 14.41
N SER A 323 -25.94 -27.95 13.59
CA SER A 323 -25.49 -29.29 13.99
C SER A 323 -23.96 -29.40 14.13
N ASN A 324 -23.20 -28.46 13.56
CA ASN A 324 -21.74 -28.46 13.56
C ASN A 324 -21.14 -27.14 14.07
N LEU A 325 -21.90 -26.25 14.67
CA LEU A 325 -21.46 -24.92 15.07
C LEU A 325 -20.14 -24.94 15.86
N PRO A 326 -19.95 -25.78 16.88
CA PRO A 326 -18.67 -25.86 17.59
C PRO A 326 -17.49 -26.22 16.70
N ALA A 327 -17.70 -26.94 15.60
CA ALA A 327 -16.66 -27.31 14.67
C ALA A 327 -16.36 -26.25 13.61
N PHE A 328 -17.29 -25.30 13.40
CA PHE A 328 -17.10 -24.17 12.51
C PHE A 328 -16.39 -22.98 13.17
N SER A 329 -16.11 -23.02 14.47
CA SER A 329 -15.49 -21.91 15.23
C SER A 329 -14.24 -21.36 14.54
N THR A 330 -13.32 -22.22 14.12
CA THR A 330 -12.12 -21.84 13.39
C THR A 330 -12.46 -21.11 12.09
N ALA A 331 -13.31 -21.69 11.25
CA ALA A 331 -13.69 -21.11 9.96
C ALA A 331 -14.51 -19.80 10.11
N LEU A 332 -15.32 -19.69 11.16
CA LEU A 332 -16.07 -18.46 11.46
C LEU A 332 -15.13 -17.31 11.85
N GLY A 333 -14.02 -17.59 12.54
CA GLY A 333 -13.17 -16.54 13.09
C GLY A 333 -11.90 -16.26 12.31
N CYS A 334 -11.37 -17.21 11.50
CA CYS A 334 -10.04 -17.03 10.88
C CYS A 334 -9.95 -15.83 9.92
N GLY A 335 -11.03 -15.40 9.29
CA GLY A 335 -11.06 -14.23 8.40
C GLY A 335 -11.52 -12.93 9.04
N MET A 336 -11.80 -12.92 10.34
CA MET A 336 -12.31 -11.73 11.03
C MET A 336 -11.32 -10.56 10.98
N HIS A 337 -10.01 -10.83 10.98
CA HIS A 337 -8.98 -9.79 10.86
C HIS A 337 -8.99 -9.11 9.48
N VAL A 338 -9.26 -9.84 8.40
CA VAL A 338 -9.39 -9.27 7.05
C VAL A 338 -10.65 -8.40 6.95
N LEU A 339 -11.71 -8.79 7.67
CA LEU A 339 -12.95 -8.02 7.75
C LEU A 339 -12.88 -6.86 8.75
N GLY A 340 -11.80 -6.75 9.56
CA GLY A 340 -11.61 -5.70 10.54
C GLY A 340 -12.48 -5.83 11.79
N ASN A 341 -12.82 -7.06 12.18
CA ASN A 341 -13.64 -7.40 13.36
C ASN A 341 -12.93 -8.40 14.31
N ALA A 342 -11.61 -8.53 14.20
CA ALA A 342 -10.85 -9.47 15.02
C ALA A 342 -10.25 -8.81 16.27
N VAL A 343 -10.15 -9.56 17.34
CA VAL A 343 -9.40 -9.20 18.54
C VAL A 343 -7.90 -9.41 18.32
N CYS A 344 -7.53 -10.44 17.56
CA CYS A 344 -6.14 -10.73 17.22
C CYS A 344 -5.94 -10.70 15.69
N ASN A 345 -5.05 -9.81 15.22
CA ASN A 345 -4.85 -9.50 13.80
C ASN A 345 -3.51 -10.07 13.28
N VAL A 346 -3.26 -11.35 13.48
CA VAL A 346 -2.05 -12.03 13.03
C VAL A 346 -2.26 -12.66 11.65
N ASP A 347 -1.32 -12.42 10.74
CA ASP A 347 -1.34 -12.91 9.36
C ASP A 347 0.02 -13.48 8.94
N LEU A 348 0.08 -14.78 8.77
CA LEU A 348 1.28 -15.54 8.42
C LEU A 348 1.43 -15.79 6.91
N VAL A 349 1.06 -14.81 6.10
CA VAL A 349 1.36 -14.81 4.66
C VAL A 349 2.80 -14.35 4.45
N PRO A 350 3.60 -15.01 3.57
CA PRO A 350 4.93 -14.54 3.19
C PRO A 350 4.92 -13.08 2.73
N ALA A 351 5.94 -12.31 3.12
CA ALA A 351 6.01 -10.88 2.79
C ALA A 351 6.03 -10.63 1.27
N GLU A 352 6.69 -11.53 0.53
CA GLU A 352 6.75 -11.50 -0.92
C GLU A 352 5.36 -11.62 -1.55
N ASP A 353 4.53 -12.53 -1.02
CA ASP A 353 3.15 -12.72 -1.48
C ASP A 353 2.25 -11.54 -1.11
N LYS A 354 2.46 -10.93 0.06
CA LYS A 354 1.74 -9.68 0.43
C LYS A 354 2.03 -8.57 -0.57
N ILE A 355 3.31 -8.39 -0.93
CA ILE A 355 3.73 -7.38 -1.92
C ILE A 355 3.15 -7.72 -3.31
N ALA A 356 3.27 -8.98 -3.76
CA ALA A 356 2.75 -9.42 -5.05
C ALA A 356 1.24 -9.15 -5.18
N ARG A 357 0.46 -9.39 -4.13
CA ARG A 357 -0.99 -9.12 -4.09
C ARG A 357 -1.32 -7.64 -4.16
N VAL A 358 -0.59 -6.81 -3.40
CA VAL A 358 -0.76 -5.35 -3.45
C VAL A 358 -0.49 -4.84 -4.86
N VAL A 359 0.56 -5.34 -5.50
CA VAL A 359 0.90 -5.01 -6.89
C VAL A 359 -0.20 -5.47 -7.85
N GLN A 360 -0.69 -6.71 -7.72
CA GLN A 360 -1.77 -7.22 -8.57
C GLN A 360 -3.06 -6.43 -8.44
N ARG A 361 -3.45 -6.04 -7.23
CA ARG A 361 -4.64 -5.19 -7.01
C ARG A 361 -4.47 -3.81 -7.63
N LYS A 362 -3.28 -3.23 -7.56
CA LYS A 362 -2.97 -1.93 -8.15
C LYS A 362 -2.81 -1.98 -9.67
N LYS A 363 -2.46 -3.13 -10.27
CA LYS A 363 -2.30 -3.29 -11.73
C LYS A 363 -3.51 -2.76 -12.50
N LYS A 364 -4.73 -3.10 -12.09
CA LYS A 364 -5.96 -2.62 -12.75
C LYS A 364 -6.04 -1.08 -12.78
N HIS A 365 -5.72 -0.44 -11.65
CA HIS A 365 -5.74 1.03 -11.56
C HIS A 365 -4.59 1.67 -12.36
N VAL A 366 -3.42 1.02 -12.37
CA VAL A 366 -2.28 1.47 -13.19
C VAL A 366 -2.63 1.37 -14.68
N PHE A 367 -3.25 0.29 -15.14
CA PHE A 367 -3.70 0.17 -16.54
C PHE A 367 -4.78 1.19 -16.89
N ILE A 368 -5.73 1.47 -15.98
CA ILE A 368 -6.73 2.52 -16.20
C ILE A 368 -6.04 3.89 -16.27
N ALA A 369 -5.14 4.19 -15.35
CA ALA A 369 -4.38 5.44 -15.37
C ALA A 369 -3.52 5.58 -16.64
N ALA A 370 -2.82 4.52 -17.04
CA ALA A 370 -2.07 4.49 -18.30
C ALA A 370 -2.98 4.69 -19.53
N GLY A 371 -4.17 4.06 -19.54
CA GLY A 371 -5.18 4.26 -20.57
C GLY A 371 -5.67 5.71 -20.64
N LEU A 372 -5.91 6.35 -19.49
CA LEU A 372 -6.31 7.76 -19.42
C LEU A 372 -5.20 8.69 -19.93
N VAL A 373 -3.94 8.40 -19.58
CA VAL A 373 -2.78 9.17 -20.08
C VAL A 373 -2.66 9.02 -21.60
N LEU A 374 -2.78 7.79 -22.13
CA LEU A 374 -2.78 7.54 -23.58
C LEU A 374 -3.93 8.25 -24.28
N MET A 375 -5.13 8.23 -23.71
CA MET A 375 -6.29 8.94 -24.23
C MET A 375 -6.04 10.45 -24.24
N ALA A 376 -5.49 11.01 -23.16
CA ALA A 376 -5.12 12.43 -23.08
C ALA A 376 -4.09 12.81 -24.13
N MET A 377 -3.06 11.94 -24.35
CA MET A 377 -2.08 12.13 -25.42
C MET A 377 -2.72 12.09 -26.82
N LEU A 378 -3.64 11.17 -27.06
CA LEU A 378 -4.37 11.06 -28.34
C LEU A 378 -5.24 12.31 -28.57
N VAL A 379 -5.97 12.76 -27.54
CA VAL A 379 -6.78 13.99 -27.61
C VAL A 379 -5.88 15.21 -27.86
N SER A 380 -4.75 15.31 -27.13
CA SER A 380 -3.77 16.38 -27.34
C SER A 380 -3.21 16.36 -28.76
N ASN A 381 -2.85 15.17 -29.28
CA ASN A 381 -2.36 15.01 -30.64
C ASN A 381 -3.44 15.38 -31.67
N PHE A 382 -4.69 14.96 -31.45
CA PHE A 382 -5.82 15.31 -32.32
C PHE A 382 -6.07 16.84 -32.35
N LEU A 383 -6.07 17.48 -31.18
CA LEU A 383 -6.23 18.94 -31.07
C LEU A 383 -5.05 19.70 -31.70
N THR A 384 -3.83 19.17 -31.56
CA THR A 384 -2.62 19.76 -32.15
C THR A 384 -2.62 19.56 -33.67
N SER A 385 -3.04 18.38 -34.15
CA SER A 385 -3.17 18.10 -35.59
C SER A 385 -4.21 19.01 -36.27
N GLY A 386 -5.31 19.34 -35.56
CA GLY A 386 -6.27 20.34 -36.02
C GLY A 386 -5.65 21.75 -36.16
N LYS A 387 -4.78 22.14 -35.22
CA LYS A 387 -4.04 23.42 -35.28
C LYS A 387 -2.98 23.40 -36.39
N ILE A 388 -2.29 22.26 -36.61
CA ILE A 388 -1.31 22.14 -37.70
C ILE A 388 -1.97 22.33 -39.06
N ARG A 389 -3.17 21.75 -39.27
CA ARG A 389 -3.93 21.99 -40.52
C ARG A 389 -4.31 23.45 -40.74
N SER A 390 -4.65 24.17 -39.67
CA SER A 390 -4.89 25.64 -39.77
C SER A 390 -3.59 26.42 -40.02
N PHE A 391 -2.44 25.94 -39.54
CA PHE A 391 -1.15 26.51 -39.86
C PHE A 391 -0.69 26.23 -41.29
N GLU A 392 -1.05 25.10 -41.89
CA GLU A 392 -0.80 24.86 -43.31
C GLU A 392 -1.55 25.80 -44.22
N THR A 393 -2.81 26.11 -43.87
CA THR A 393 -3.57 27.17 -44.59
C THR A 393 -2.92 28.55 -44.45
N VAL A 394 -2.47 28.89 -43.23
CA VAL A 394 -1.74 30.15 -42.99
C VAL A 394 -0.40 30.17 -43.71
N LYS A 395 0.33 29.02 -43.73
CA LYS A 395 1.58 28.87 -44.45
C LYS A 395 1.38 29.01 -45.98
N LYS A 396 0.27 28.46 -46.51
CA LYS A 396 -0.10 28.61 -47.92
C LYS A 396 -0.41 30.07 -48.29
N VAL A 397 -1.25 30.72 -47.47
CA VAL A 397 -1.54 32.17 -47.63
C VAL A 397 -0.27 33.02 -47.48
N ALA A 398 0.61 32.71 -46.51
CA ALA A 398 1.87 33.39 -46.32
C ALA A 398 2.85 33.16 -47.49
N SER A 399 2.83 31.95 -48.11
CA SER A 399 3.65 31.66 -49.29
C SER A 399 3.11 32.37 -50.55
N GLU A 400 1.79 32.46 -50.69
CA GLU A 400 1.14 33.24 -51.77
C GLU A 400 1.41 34.74 -51.62
N LEU A 401 1.28 35.27 -50.39
CA LEU A 401 1.63 36.66 -50.07
C LEU A 401 3.11 36.97 -50.27
N LYS A 402 3.99 36.00 -49.92
CA LYS A 402 5.44 36.12 -50.17
C LYS A 402 5.75 36.16 -51.66
N THR A 403 5.03 35.40 -52.50
CA THR A 403 5.20 35.41 -53.94
C THR A 403 4.68 36.71 -54.55
N GLU A 404 3.55 37.22 -54.04
CA GLU A 404 3.03 38.54 -54.46
C GLU A 404 3.94 39.68 -54.03
N LEU A 405 4.46 39.65 -52.80
CA LEU A 405 5.44 40.61 -52.30
C LEU A 405 6.77 40.55 -53.06
N GLN A 406 7.20 39.37 -53.46
CA GLN A 406 8.41 39.22 -54.30
C GLN A 406 8.16 39.72 -55.75
N ALA A 407 6.95 39.52 -56.27
CA ALA A 407 6.57 40.08 -57.56
C ALA A 407 6.47 41.62 -57.47
N GLY A 408 5.83 42.14 -56.42
CA GLY A 408 5.73 43.60 -56.16
C GLY A 408 7.10 44.23 -55.87
N ALA A 409 8.01 43.50 -55.12
CA ALA A 409 9.37 43.96 -54.89
C ALA A 409 10.19 44.03 -56.16
N LYS A 410 10.03 43.06 -57.08
CA LYS A 410 10.66 43.09 -58.41
C LYS A 410 10.13 44.26 -59.28
N GLU A 411 8.86 44.59 -59.14
CA GLU A 411 8.29 45.77 -59.80
C GLU A 411 8.78 47.07 -59.18
N LEU A 412 8.88 47.14 -57.84
CA LEU A 412 9.46 48.31 -57.14
C LEU A 412 10.96 48.46 -57.41
N GLU A 413 11.71 47.33 -57.50
CA GLU A 413 13.14 47.36 -57.84
C GLU A 413 13.40 47.91 -59.25
N LYS A 414 12.45 47.72 -60.14
CA LYS A 414 12.44 48.36 -61.44
C LYS A 414 12.08 49.86 -61.39
N SER A 415 11.31 50.28 -60.36
CA SER A 415 10.82 51.65 -60.24
C SER A 415 11.63 52.57 -59.32
N SER A 416 12.52 52.06 -58.47
CA SER A 416 13.21 52.80 -57.45
C SER A 416 14.73 52.61 -57.45
N ARG A 417 15.41 53.31 -58.35
CA ARG A 417 16.84 53.59 -58.22
C ARG A 417 17.15 54.83 -57.37
N SER A 418 16.36 55.05 -56.35
CA SER A 418 16.70 56.07 -55.33
C SER A 418 15.96 55.79 -54.04
N THR A 419 16.63 55.50 -53.00
CA THR A 419 16.46 56.03 -51.62
C THR A 419 16.82 54.98 -50.56
N GLY A 420 17.73 55.31 -49.71
CA GLY A 420 18.36 54.54 -48.63
C GLY A 420 17.53 54.23 -47.38
N ASN A 421 16.24 53.80 -47.55
CA ASN A 421 15.37 53.46 -46.39
C ASN A 421 15.20 51.95 -46.12
N TYR A 422 15.83 51.10 -46.93
CA TYR A 422 15.62 49.65 -46.82
C TYR A 422 16.41 48.96 -45.68
N GLU A 423 17.53 49.51 -45.27
CA GLU A 423 18.32 48.92 -44.18
C GLU A 423 17.60 48.88 -42.82
N LYS A 424 16.73 49.85 -42.55
CA LYS A 424 16.03 49.95 -41.29
C LYS A 424 14.95 48.85 -41.10
N VAL A 425 14.24 48.51 -42.18
CA VAL A 425 13.18 47.48 -42.13
C VAL A 425 13.75 46.08 -42.03
N VAL A 426 14.87 45.79 -42.70
CA VAL A 426 15.57 44.51 -42.63
C VAL A 426 16.18 44.29 -41.23
N GLN A 427 16.66 45.34 -40.56
CA GLN A 427 17.14 45.27 -39.20
C GLN A 427 16.03 45.03 -38.19
N GLU A 428 14.85 45.61 -38.37
CA GLU A 428 13.68 45.32 -37.51
C GLU A 428 13.20 43.86 -37.64
N MET A 429 13.16 43.32 -38.85
CA MET A 429 12.80 41.91 -39.08
C MET A 429 13.84 40.93 -38.50
N LYS A 430 15.13 41.19 -38.59
CA LYS A 430 16.19 40.43 -37.94
C LYS A 430 16.05 40.45 -36.40
N GLY A 431 15.64 41.59 -35.83
CA GLY A 431 15.38 41.72 -34.41
C GLY A 431 14.27 40.80 -33.88
N ILE A 432 13.18 40.63 -34.65
CA ILE A 432 12.04 39.76 -34.28
C ILE A 432 12.42 38.27 -34.33
N VAL A 433 13.20 37.85 -35.32
CA VAL A 433 13.68 36.46 -35.44
C VAL A 433 14.67 36.13 -34.31
N GLY A 434 15.56 37.08 -33.97
CA GLY A 434 16.48 36.97 -32.86
C GLY A 434 15.79 36.84 -31.49
N LEU A 435 14.65 37.52 -31.30
CA LEU A 435 13.87 37.41 -30.07
C LEU A 435 13.35 36.01 -29.80
N ARG A 436 12.77 35.35 -30.82
CA ARG A 436 12.24 33.99 -30.68
C ARG A 436 13.34 33.00 -30.26
N ALA A 437 14.52 33.10 -30.85
CA ALA A 437 15.67 32.27 -30.49
C ALA A 437 16.12 32.51 -29.03
N ARG A 438 16.13 33.76 -28.58
CA ARG A 438 16.51 34.13 -27.20
C ARG A 438 15.50 33.65 -26.17
N VAL A 439 14.20 33.77 -26.44
CA VAL A 439 13.15 33.24 -25.58
C VAL A 439 13.26 31.74 -25.42
N LEU A 440 13.47 30.99 -26.52
CA LEU A 440 13.64 29.56 -26.48
C LEU A 440 14.90 29.14 -25.70
N LYS A 441 16.01 29.84 -25.84
CA LYS A 441 17.23 29.60 -25.07
C LYS A 441 17.04 29.86 -23.59
N ALA A 442 16.37 30.95 -23.21
CA ALA A 442 16.08 31.27 -21.83
C ALA A 442 15.10 30.26 -21.19
N LEU A 443 14.11 29.75 -21.93
CA LEU A 443 13.20 28.71 -21.47
C LEU A 443 13.91 27.35 -21.27
N ARG A 444 14.86 27.00 -22.17
CA ARG A 444 15.69 25.79 -21.99
C ARG A 444 16.60 25.90 -20.77
N ALA A 445 17.21 27.05 -20.56
CA ALA A 445 18.03 27.29 -19.38
C ALA A 445 17.21 27.19 -18.09
N LEU A 446 15.99 27.71 -18.09
CA LEU A 446 15.07 27.61 -16.96
C LEU A 446 14.68 26.14 -16.70
N ASP A 447 14.35 25.38 -17.74
CA ASP A 447 14.01 23.96 -17.65
C ASP A 447 15.16 23.14 -17.10
N SER A 448 16.39 23.39 -17.54
CA SER A 448 17.59 22.69 -17.07
C SER A 448 17.85 22.90 -15.57
N VAL A 449 17.54 24.07 -15.04
CA VAL A 449 17.68 24.37 -13.60
C VAL A 449 16.55 23.74 -12.78
N LEU A 450 15.32 23.74 -13.31
CA LEU A 450 14.17 23.12 -12.63
C LEU A 450 14.35 21.59 -12.45
N VAL A 451 15.01 20.93 -13.39
CA VAL A 451 15.34 19.50 -13.26
C VAL A 451 16.25 19.20 -12.06
N THR A 452 17.05 20.17 -11.61
CA THR A 452 17.93 20.01 -10.44
C THR A 452 17.18 20.15 -9.11
N PHE A 453 15.90 20.58 -9.12
CA PHE A 453 15.05 20.71 -7.95
C PHE A 453 13.96 19.62 -7.97
N PRO A 454 14.19 18.43 -7.40
CA PRO A 454 13.25 17.29 -7.50
C PRO A 454 11.86 17.57 -6.88
N ASN A 455 11.73 18.64 -6.13
CA ASN A 455 10.49 19.04 -5.46
C ASN A 455 9.93 20.38 -5.95
N SER A 456 10.42 20.93 -7.08
CA SER A 456 9.86 22.13 -7.66
C SER A 456 8.61 21.78 -8.47
N THR A 457 7.51 22.44 -8.18
CA THR A 457 6.28 22.34 -8.96
C THR A 457 5.97 23.70 -9.58
N SER A 458 5.94 23.76 -10.90
CA SER A 458 5.29 24.87 -11.62
C SER A 458 3.85 24.46 -11.93
N PRO A 459 2.88 25.35 -11.93
CA PRO A 459 1.50 25.04 -12.35
C PRO A 459 1.41 24.51 -13.79
N SER A 460 2.47 24.70 -14.58
CA SER A 460 2.57 24.27 -15.99
C SER A 460 3.64 23.21 -16.26
N LEU A 461 4.45 22.81 -15.26
CA LEU A 461 5.52 21.81 -15.44
C LEU A 461 5.57 20.86 -14.22
N THR A 462 4.94 19.73 -14.35
CA THR A 462 5.17 18.57 -13.46
C THR A 462 6.40 17.83 -13.94
N VAL A 463 7.49 17.87 -13.17
CA VAL A 463 8.68 17.04 -13.43
C VAL A 463 8.41 15.65 -12.87
N PRO A 464 8.44 14.58 -13.68
CA PRO A 464 8.28 13.22 -13.17
C PRO A 464 9.48 12.83 -12.31
N LEU A 465 9.21 12.25 -11.14
CA LEU A 465 10.22 11.66 -10.26
C LEU A 465 11.03 10.62 -11.04
N LYS A 466 12.34 10.81 -11.17
CA LYS A 466 13.25 9.79 -11.70
C LYS A 466 13.21 8.56 -10.79
N ALA A 467 12.93 7.39 -11.38
CA ALA A 467 13.10 6.12 -10.70
C ALA A 467 14.56 5.99 -10.20
N GLY A 468 14.74 5.91 -8.88
CA GLY A 468 16.05 5.79 -8.24
C GLY A 468 16.31 6.77 -7.10
N ALA A 469 15.32 7.55 -6.67
CA ALA A 469 15.45 8.33 -5.44
C ALA A 469 15.44 7.39 -4.23
N PRO A 470 16.33 7.62 -3.23
CA PRO A 470 16.36 6.81 -2.02
C PRO A 470 15.03 6.89 -1.28
N ALA A 471 14.70 5.79 -0.60
CA ALA A 471 13.46 5.59 0.12
C ALA A 471 13.08 6.80 0.99
N LEU A 472 11.83 7.23 0.86
CA LEU A 472 11.15 8.23 1.69
C LEU A 472 11.14 7.77 3.17
N GLY A 473 12.22 8.03 3.90
CA GLY A 473 12.33 7.65 5.30
C GLY A 473 12.71 8.77 6.24
N GLU A 474 13.23 9.88 5.76
CA GLU A 474 13.71 10.94 6.65
C GLU A 474 13.13 12.31 6.27
N ASN A 475 12.32 12.84 7.20
CA ASN A 475 11.82 14.22 7.28
C ASN A 475 10.99 14.76 6.11
N MET A 476 9.74 14.37 6.05
CA MET A 476 8.71 14.99 5.20
C MET A 476 8.62 16.52 5.44
N GLU A 477 8.88 17.00 6.65
CA GLU A 477 8.88 18.45 6.98
C GLU A 477 10.06 19.19 6.34
N GLU A 478 11.24 18.58 6.25
CA GLU A 478 12.42 19.17 5.63
C GLU A 478 12.33 19.17 4.11
N LEU A 479 11.75 18.14 3.52
CA LEU A 479 11.40 18.07 2.09
C LEU A 479 10.34 19.10 1.71
N LEU A 480 9.37 19.37 2.56
CA LEU A 480 8.34 20.40 2.37
C LEU A 480 8.87 21.81 2.61
N ALA A 481 9.87 21.98 3.47
CA ALA A 481 10.46 23.27 3.79
C ALA A 481 11.30 23.87 2.66
N ASN A 482 11.79 23.06 1.73
CA ASN A 482 12.67 23.47 0.64
C ASN A 482 12.00 23.51 -0.75
N ARG A 483 10.67 23.55 -0.81
CA ARG A 483 9.95 23.66 -2.08
C ARG A 483 10.08 25.05 -2.68
N LEU A 484 10.41 25.09 -3.97
CA LEU A 484 10.50 26.27 -4.79
C LEU A 484 9.46 26.17 -5.91
N TRP A 485 8.69 27.24 -6.13
CA TRP A 485 7.68 27.33 -7.18
C TRP A 485 7.97 28.51 -8.09
N ILE A 486 7.71 28.36 -9.40
CA ILE A 486 7.81 29.41 -10.39
C ILE A 486 6.41 29.70 -10.90
N PRO A 487 5.72 30.68 -10.34
CA PRO A 487 4.36 31.02 -10.76
C PRO A 487 4.31 31.66 -12.15
N TRP A 488 5.36 32.38 -12.54
CA TRP A 488 5.42 33.02 -13.85
C TRP A 488 6.84 33.35 -14.28
N ALA A 489 7.03 33.46 -15.62
CA ALA A 489 8.21 34.00 -16.26
C ALA A 489 7.77 34.95 -17.39
N LYS A 490 8.39 36.10 -17.51
CA LYS A 490 8.00 37.14 -18.46
C LYS A 490 9.21 37.74 -19.17
N PHE A 491 9.04 38.03 -20.47
CA PHE A 491 9.98 38.79 -21.26
C PHE A 491 9.39 40.17 -21.54
N GLU A 492 10.13 41.22 -21.24
CA GLU A 492 9.74 42.59 -21.51
C GLU A 492 10.81 43.26 -22.38
N ARG A 493 10.39 43.97 -23.44
CA ARG A 493 11.26 44.82 -24.24
C ARG A 493 11.49 46.12 -23.47
N LEU A 494 12.75 46.55 -23.35
CA LEU A 494 13.09 47.84 -22.79
C LEU A 494 12.97 48.86 -23.92
N ASP A 495 11.95 49.72 -23.89
CA ASP A 495 11.62 50.67 -24.96
C ASP A 495 12.63 51.84 -25.08
N ASP A 496 13.53 52.00 -24.12
CA ASP A 496 14.56 53.04 -24.15
C ASP A 496 15.93 52.52 -23.73
N PRO A 497 16.82 52.24 -24.71
CA PRO A 497 18.20 51.85 -24.40
C PRO A 497 18.99 53.03 -23.77
N THR A 498 18.50 54.25 -23.80
CA THR A 498 19.19 55.43 -23.27
C THR A 498 18.92 55.67 -21.78
N ALA A 499 17.82 55.15 -21.23
CA ALA A 499 17.50 55.25 -19.80
C ALA A 499 18.47 54.44 -18.92
N ALA A 500 19.06 53.37 -19.43
CA ALA A 500 20.04 52.54 -18.73
C ALA A 500 21.51 53.00 -18.97
N ALA A 501 21.77 53.87 -19.88
CA ALA A 501 23.10 54.36 -20.27
C ALA A 501 23.23 55.88 -20.23
N SER A 502 22.94 56.50 -19.08
CA SER A 502 23.37 57.88 -18.87
C SER A 502 24.82 57.86 -18.42
N LYS A 503 25.67 58.28 -19.36
CA LYS A 503 27.03 58.82 -19.30
C LYS A 503 28.14 57.94 -19.88
N LYS A 504 28.58 58.42 -20.98
CA LYS A 504 29.88 58.35 -21.69
C LYS A 504 30.00 57.29 -22.81
N ASN A 505 30.07 57.87 -24.00
CA ASN A 505 30.81 57.44 -25.18
C ASN A 505 31.08 55.94 -25.31
N ASP A 506 30.05 55.23 -25.80
CA ASP A 506 30.32 54.07 -26.64
C ASP A 506 29.10 53.90 -27.58
N SER A 507 29.37 53.55 -28.81
CA SER A 507 28.43 53.38 -29.90
C SER A 507 27.17 52.62 -29.44
N LEU A 508 26.00 53.17 -29.72
CA LEU A 508 24.69 52.58 -29.47
C LEU A 508 24.67 51.08 -29.86
N PRO A 509 24.22 50.21 -28.99
CA PRO A 509 24.03 48.81 -29.38
C PRO A 509 22.93 48.75 -30.44
N THR A 510 23.24 48.18 -31.57
CA THR A 510 22.39 48.06 -32.76
C THR A 510 21.23 47.07 -32.59
N GLU A 511 21.12 46.44 -31.46
CA GLU A 511 20.07 45.44 -31.18
C GLU A 511 19.20 45.76 -29.98
N PRO A 512 17.87 45.48 -30.02
CA PRO A 512 16.97 45.74 -28.92
C PRO A 512 17.31 44.91 -27.69
N THR A 513 17.28 45.53 -26.52
CA THR A 513 17.56 44.92 -25.23
C THR A 513 16.28 44.40 -24.60
N TYR A 514 16.30 43.22 -24.01
CA TYR A 514 15.15 42.59 -23.35
C TYR A 514 15.45 42.29 -21.88
N GLN A 515 14.42 42.44 -21.05
CA GLN A 515 14.49 42.03 -19.65
C GLN A 515 13.75 40.71 -19.48
N PHE A 516 14.42 39.76 -18.85
CA PHE A 516 13.83 38.48 -18.44
C PHE A 516 13.56 38.51 -16.94
N LYS A 517 12.32 38.29 -16.57
CA LYS A 517 11.85 38.29 -15.18
C LYS A 517 11.27 36.90 -14.83
N VAL A 518 11.58 36.41 -13.64
CA VAL A 518 11.05 35.14 -13.12
C VAL A 518 10.56 35.38 -11.71
N GLY A 519 9.30 35.06 -11.45
CA GLY A 519 8.75 35.00 -10.09
C GLY A 519 9.07 33.65 -9.42
N VAL A 520 9.57 33.71 -8.20
CA VAL A 520 9.95 32.53 -7.43
C VAL A 520 9.29 32.60 -6.07
N VAL A 521 8.62 31.53 -5.65
CA VAL A 521 8.00 31.41 -4.33
C VAL A 521 8.68 30.32 -3.53
N VAL A 522 9.06 30.62 -2.29
CA VAL A 522 9.74 29.69 -1.37
C VAL A 522 8.97 29.58 -0.06
N LYS A 523 8.74 28.36 0.41
CA LYS A 523 8.07 28.11 1.69
C LYS A 523 9.10 28.02 2.82
N GLY A 524 8.85 28.76 3.91
CA GLY A 524 9.35 28.38 5.23
C GLY A 524 10.82 28.61 5.51
N LYS A 525 11.37 29.79 5.19
CA LYS A 525 12.62 30.24 5.82
C LYS A 525 12.30 31.22 6.95
N ASP A 526 13.11 31.20 8.00
CA ASP A 526 12.84 31.95 9.25
C ASP A 526 12.92 33.48 9.10
N SER A 527 13.36 33.97 7.93
CA SER A 527 13.37 35.40 7.58
C SER A 527 13.34 35.60 6.06
N SER A 528 12.91 36.76 5.62
CA SER A 528 12.96 37.19 4.21
C SER A 528 14.40 37.20 3.67
N SER A 529 15.39 37.53 4.48
CA SER A 529 16.81 37.52 4.10
C SER A 529 17.32 36.07 3.89
N ALA A 530 16.87 35.10 4.68
CA ALA A 530 17.20 33.69 4.50
C ALA A 530 16.55 33.12 3.22
N SER A 531 15.33 33.53 2.91
CA SER A 531 14.65 33.15 1.65
C SER A 531 15.35 33.74 0.44
N MET A 532 15.78 34.99 0.49
CA MET A 532 16.58 35.63 -0.57
C MET A 532 17.94 34.95 -0.77
N ALA A 533 18.65 34.61 0.32
CA ALA A 533 19.93 33.90 0.24
C ALA A 533 19.75 32.52 -0.40
N PHE A 534 18.68 31.80 -0.04
CA PHE A 534 18.35 30.50 -0.63
C PHE A 534 18.05 30.59 -2.12
N VAL A 535 17.21 31.55 -2.54
CA VAL A 535 16.89 31.78 -3.97
C VAL A 535 18.14 32.18 -4.75
N THR A 536 18.98 33.04 -4.19
CA THR A 536 20.21 33.48 -4.84
C THR A 536 21.19 32.32 -5.05
N GLU A 537 21.38 31.50 -4.04
CA GLU A 537 22.37 30.42 -4.09
C GLU A 537 21.88 29.21 -4.90
N LYS A 538 20.65 28.78 -4.67
CA LYS A 538 20.12 27.54 -5.20
C LYS A 538 19.39 27.68 -6.54
N PHE A 539 18.86 28.86 -6.87
CA PHE A 539 18.13 29.08 -8.11
C PHE A 539 18.81 30.10 -9.02
N GLN A 540 19.10 31.30 -8.53
CA GLN A 540 19.63 32.40 -9.36
C GLN A 540 20.99 32.04 -9.97
N LYS A 541 21.97 31.61 -9.17
CA LYS A 541 23.31 31.26 -9.66
C LYS A 541 23.32 30.11 -10.67
N PRO A 542 22.60 28.99 -10.44
CA PRO A 542 22.47 27.94 -11.44
C PRO A 542 21.79 28.39 -12.72
N LEU A 543 20.73 29.23 -12.63
CA LEU A 543 20.02 29.77 -13.79
C LEU A 543 20.93 30.72 -14.59
N GLU A 544 21.71 31.59 -13.94
CA GLU A 544 22.69 32.42 -14.59
C GLU A 544 23.77 31.62 -15.33
N ALA A 545 24.23 30.53 -14.72
CA ALA A 545 25.19 29.62 -15.36
C ALA A 545 24.57 28.91 -16.58
N ALA A 546 23.31 28.47 -16.46
CA ALA A 546 22.57 27.85 -17.56
C ALA A 546 22.26 28.84 -18.70
N LEU A 547 21.89 30.07 -18.39
CA LEU A 547 21.68 31.11 -19.40
C LEU A 547 23.00 31.45 -20.16
N LYS A 548 24.12 31.52 -19.45
CA LYS A 548 25.45 31.69 -20.06
C LYS A 548 25.86 30.51 -20.94
N SER A 549 25.55 29.29 -20.55
CA SER A 549 25.83 28.10 -21.36
C SER A 549 25.02 28.06 -22.65
N GLU A 550 23.85 28.66 -22.68
CA GLU A 550 23.04 28.83 -23.88
C GLU A 550 23.47 30.04 -24.74
N GLY A 551 24.60 30.70 -24.38
CA GLY A 551 25.20 31.82 -25.14
C GLY A 551 24.48 33.14 -24.95
N LEU A 552 23.78 33.34 -23.81
CA LEU A 552 23.14 34.59 -23.44
C LEU A 552 24.01 35.34 -22.44
N ASP A 553 24.45 36.55 -22.79
CA ASP A 553 25.16 37.43 -21.87
C ASP A 553 24.14 38.16 -20.95
N LEU A 554 24.46 38.20 -19.66
CA LEU A 554 23.63 38.78 -18.63
C LEU A 554 24.22 40.09 -18.15
N LYS A 555 23.40 41.16 -18.14
CA LYS A 555 23.73 42.40 -17.41
C LYS A 555 22.82 42.50 -16.17
N PRO A 556 23.37 42.94 -15.03
CA PRO A 556 22.56 43.17 -13.85
C PRO A 556 21.50 44.26 -14.12
N ALA A 557 20.25 44.02 -13.69
CA ALA A 557 19.15 44.94 -13.84
C ALA A 557 19.21 46.12 -12.84
N GLY A 558 20.22 46.18 -11.95
CA GLY A 558 20.41 47.21 -10.95
C GLY A 558 21.85 47.30 -10.43
N LYS A 559 22.17 48.31 -9.59
CA LYS A 559 23.47 48.45 -8.95
C LYS A 559 23.72 47.27 -7.96
N GLY A 560 24.49 46.29 -8.37
CA GLY A 560 24.93 45.21 -7.47
C GLY A 560 24.51 43.79 -7.85
N GLY A 561 23.91 43.52 -9.01
CA GLY A 561 23.51 42.18 -9.45
C GLY A 561 22.07 42.12 -9.96
N ALA A 562 21.53 40.93 -10.17
CA ALA A 562 20.12 40.75 -10.49
C ALA A 562 19.25 41.38 -9.41
N LEU A 563 18.26 42.19 -9.80
CA LEU A 563 17.38 42.82 -8.83
C LEU A 563 16.48 41.75 -8.24
N VAL A 564 16.69 41.45 -6.95
CA VAL A 564 15.84 40.53 -6.19
C VAL A 564 14.92 41.38 -5.33
N GLN A 565 13.64 41.43 -5.65
CA GLN A 565 12.64 42.16 -4.87
C GLN A 565 11.65 41.18 -4.23
N ILE A 566 11.25 41.46 -2.98
CA ILE A 566 10.15 40.77 -2.32
C ILE A 566 8.87 41.49 -2.77
N ALA A 567 7.98 40.75 -3.42
CA ALA A 567 6.67 41.27 -3.78
C ALA A 567 5.70 41.07 -2.60
N PRO A 568 5.16 42.16 -2.02
CA PRO A 568 4.30 42.02 -0.83
C PRO A 568 2.86 41.57 -1.14
N GLU A 569 2.43 41.51 -2.38
CA GLU A 569 1.01 41.40 -2.73
C GLU A 569 0.49 39.98 -3.08
N ILE A 570 1.28 38.92 -2.90
CA ILE A 570 0.87 37.58 -3.35
C ILE A 570 0.31 36.73 -2.20
N ASN A 571 0.24 37.24 -0.97
CA ASN A 571 -0.11 36.42 0.20
C ASN A 571 -1.55 35.88 0.21
N ASP A 572 -2.54 36.58 -0.34
CA ASP A 572 -3.94 36.17 -0.22
C ASP A 572 -4.39 35.22 -1.33
N ASN A 573 -3.79 35.28 -2.52
CA ASN A 573 -4.15 34.42 -3.64
C ASN A 573 -3.38 33.09 -3.67
N LEU A 574 -2.23 32.98 -3.01
CA LEU A 574 -1.46 31.73 -2.94
C LEU A 574 -2.07 30.71 -1.98
N ALA A 575 -2.82 31.15 -0.98
CA ALA A 575 -3.54 30.25 -0.08
C ALA A 575 -4.61 29.43 -0.83
N GLU A 576 -5.25 29.99 -1.86
CA GLU A 576 -6.24 29.28 -2.68
C GLU A 576 -5.61 28.27 -3.67
N ILE A 577 -4.39 28.53 -4.15
CA ILE A 577 -3.71 27.67 -5.13
C ILE A 577 -3.11 26.41 -4.49
N PHE A 578 -2.79 26.45 -3.21
CA PHE A 578 -2.15 25.34 -2.48
C PHE A 578 -3.10 24.46 -1.66
N TYR A 579 -4.42 24.68 -1.71
CA TYR A 579 -5.41 23.81 -1.10
C TYR A 579 -5.71 22.59 -1.96
N SER A 580 -5.81 21.46 -1.27
CA SER A 580 -6.12 20.13 -1.83
C SER A 580 -7.36 20.16 -2.74
N PRO A 581 -7.41 19.34 -3.81
CA PRO A 581 -8.56 19.23 -4.72
C PRO A 581 -9.87 18.83 -4.07
N SER A 582 -9.89 18.52 -2.78
CA SER A 582 -11.08 18.09 -2.03
C SER A 582 -11.87 19.22 -1.36
N GLY A 583 -11.45 20.49 -1.50
CA GLY A 583 -12.22 21.64 -0.99
C GLY A 583 -12.41 21.69 0.54
N LYS A 584 -11.67 20.89 1.30
CA LYS A 584 -11.64 20.97 2.76
C LYS A 584 -10.33 21.59 3.20
N SER A 585 -10.40 22.78 3.76
CA SER A 585 -9.29 23.38 4.52
C SER A 585 -8.83 22.33 5.53
N ALA A 586 -7.58 21.86 5.41
CA ALA A 586 -6.93 21.17 6.50
C ALA A 586 -6.89 22.18 7.65
N GLY A 587 -7.68 21.94 8.68
CA GLY A 587 -7.88 22.85 9.77
C GLY A 587 -6.56 23.27 10.37
N LEU A 588 -6.28 24.55 10.27
CA LEU A 588 -5.36 25.24 11.16
C LEU A 588 -6.09 25.40 12.48
N GLU A 589 -6.14 24.31 13.28
CA GLU A 589 -6.48 24.44 14.68
C GLU A 589 -5.29 25.05 15.43
N ASN A 590 -5.55 26.25 15.93
CA ASN A 590 -4.95 26.91 17.09
C ASN A 590 -3.47 26.66 17.37
N GLY A 591 -2.63 27.62 17.01
CA GLY A 591 -1.42 27.94 17.79
C GLY A 591 -0.08 27.59 17.18
N GLN A 592 -0.01 27.16 15.93
CA GLN A 592 1.26 27.16 15.19
C GLN A 592 1.16 28.19 14.07
N GLU A 593 1.84 29.31 14.25
CA GLU A 593 2.10 30.28 13.18
C GLU A 593 2.76 29.52 12.02
N GLY A 594 2.00 29.32 10.96
CA GLY A 594 2.49 28.72 9.73
C GLY A 594 3.63 29.57 9.20
N ARG A 595 4.78 28.98 8.91
CA ARG A 595 5.92 29.69 8.32
C ARG A 595 5.47 30.40 7.04
N PRO A 596 5.67 31.72 6.89
CA PRO A 596 5.15 32.48 5.76
C PRO A 596 5.80 32.05 4.44
N PHE A 597 5.05 32.14 3.35
CA PHE A 597 5.60 32.04 2.01
C PHE A 597 6.27 33.39 1.64
N HIS A 598 7.44 33.30 1.01
CA HIS A 598 8.11 34.49 0.48
C HIS A 598 8.15 34.43 -1.05
N SER A 599 7.65 35.46 -1.69
CA SER A 599 7.73 35.66 -3.15
C SER A 599 8.95 36.51 -3.46
N VAL A 600 9.77 36.05 -4.40
CA VAL A 600 10.99 36.72 -4.84
C VAL A 600 10.95 36.87 -6.36
N GLU A 601 11.07 38.09 -6.86
CA GLU A 601 11.25 38.36 -8.29
C GLU A 601 12.74 38.44 -8.60
N VAL A 602 13.17 37.71 -9.62
CA VAL A 602 14.55 37.73 -10.11
C VAL A 602 14.53 38.23 -11.56
N SER A 603 15.31 39.23 -11.87
CA SER A 603 15.31 39.83 -13.21
C SER A 603 16.70 40.05 -13.76
N TRP A 604 16.86 39.84 -15.07
CA TRP A 604 18.08 40.04 -15.81
C TRP A 604 17.84 40.81 -17.09
N ILE A 605 18.87 41.54 -17.54
CA ILE A 605 18.92 42.12 -18.86
C ILE A 605 19.74 41.18 -19.75
N LEU A 606 19.10 40.67 -20.80
CA LEU A 606 19.75 39.76 -21.76
C LEU A 606 20.42 40.57 -22.86
N VAL A 607 21.71 40.36 -23.03
CA VAL A 607 22.51 40.97 -24.09
C VAL A 607 23.14 39.84 -24.91
N THR A 608 23.09 39.91 -26.22
CA THR A 608 23.78 38.96 -27.10
C THR A 608 25.21 39.39 -27.29
N LYS A 609 26.16 38.42 -27.26
CA LYS A 609 27.43 38.61 -27.90
C LYS A 609 27.23 38.64 -29.41
N PRO A 610 27.83 39.57 -30.14
CA PRO A 610 27.85 39.46 -31.60
C PRO A 610 28.51 38.14 -31.99
N GLU A 611 27.79 37.30 -32.75
CA GLU A 611 28.42 36.15 -33.39
C GLU A 611 29.60 36.63 -34.24
N PRO A 612 30.79 35.97 -34.15
CA PRO A 612 31.85 36.30 -35.06
C PRO A 612 31.32 36.02 -36.48
N ALA A 613 31.49 36.99 -37.36
CA ALA A 613 31.06 36.90 -38.75
C ALA A 613 31.64 35.61 -39.34
N THR A 614 30.81 34.63 -39.58
CA THR A 614 31.15 33.43 -40.36
C THR A 614 31.49 33.93 -41.76
N ALA A 615 32.76 33.80 -42.15
CA ALA A 615 33.19 33.99 -43.49
C ALA A 615 32.34 33.10 -44.41
N VAL A 616 31.72 33.74 -45.39
CA VAL A 616 31.05 33.08 -46.50
C VAL A 616 32.14 32.28 -47.22
N ALA A 617 32.12 30.96 -47.07
CA ALA A 617 32.91 30.09 -47.92
C ALA A 617 32.21 30.01 -49.26
N ASP A 618 32.97 30.43 -50.30
CA ASP A 618 32.62 30.24 -51.70
C ASP A 618 32.30 28.77 -51.98
N GLU A 619 31.17 28.53 -52.61
CA GLU A 619 30.85 27.28 -53.25
C GLU A 619 31.77 27.05 -54.44
N PRO A 620 32.41 25.90 -54.60
CA PRO A 620 32.90 25.43 -55.89
C PRO A 620 31.80 24.64 -56.62
N GLY A 621 31.72 24.93 -57.88
CA GLY A 621 30.74 24.56 -58.85
C GLY A 621 30.52 23.04 -59.04
N ASP A 622 29.42 22.79 -59.73
CA ASP A 622 29.02 21.57 -60.38
C ASP A 622 30.14 20.86 -61.13
N GLU A 623 30.36 19.60 -60.90
CA GLU A 623 30.78 18.64 -61.92
C GLU A 623 29.96 17.35 -61.73
N ASP A 624 29.25 17.06 -62.79
CA ASP A 624 28.64 15.85 -63.25
C ASP A 624 29.60 14.66 -63.08
N ASP A 625 29.14 13.53 -62.63
CA ASP A 625 29.32 12.29 -63.37
C ASP A 625 28.60 11.11 -62.68
N SER A 626 28.01 10.45 -63.55
CA SER A 626 27.31 9.17 -63.62
C SER A 626 28.03 7.98 -62.96
N GLU A 627 27.16 6.99 -62.69
CA GLU A 627 27.34 5.52 -62.85
C GLU A 627 27.68 4.66 -61.65
N GLU A 628 26.79 3.72 -61.56
CA GLU A 628 26.90 2.25 -61.43
C GLU A 628 26.87 1.59 -60.06
N ASP A 629 25.82 0.86 -59.97
CA ASP A 629 25.65 -0.60 -59.67
C ASP A 629 26.21 -1.24 -58.37
N ALA A 630 25.31 -2.03 -57.89
CA ALA A 630 25.40 -3.43 -57.43
C ALA A 630 25.69 -3.73 -55.96
N ALA A 631 24.67 -4.40 -55.40
CA ALA A 631 24.73 -5.66 -54.62
C ALA A 631 25.48 -5.67 -53.28
N GLU A 632 24.83 -5.87 -52.21
CA GLU A 632 24.46 -7.07 -51.45
C GLU A 632 23.57 -6.73 -50.25
#